data_33083434947a9975c7ec25d6de1dfcff
#
_entry.id   33083434947a9975c7ec25d6de1dfcff
#
_cell.length_a   1.000
_cell.length_b   1.000
_cell.length_c   1.000
_cell.angle_alpha   90.00
_cell.angle_beta   90.00
_cell.angle_gamma   90.00
#
_symmetry.space_group_name_H-M   'P 1'
#
loop_
_entity.id
_entity.type
_entity.pdbx_description
1 polymer ?
#
loop_
_entity_poly.entity_id
_entity_poly.type
_entity_poly.pdbx_seq_one_letter_code
_entity_poly.pdbx_strand_id
1 'polypeptide(L)'
;MRERVGDRPVFLSFDIDFLDPAFAPGTGTPEVAGFSTAEALTFLRALRGIRLAGADVVEVSPVYDGPGQPTALAAANVAYELLALRALQ
;
A
#
# COMPACT_ATOMS: atom_id res chain seq x y z
N MET A 1 -12.99 8.21 -4.52
CA MET A 1 -12.72 7.05 -5.41
C MET A 1 -13.90 6.10 -5.52
N ARG A 2 -14.46 5.65 -4.39
CA ARG A 2 -15.59 4.69 -4.39
C ARG A 2 -16.79 5.19 -5.18
N GLU A 3 -17.10 6.48 -5.06
CA GLU A 3 -18.23 7.09 -5.74
C GLU A 3 -18.09 7.05 -7.26
N ARG A 4 -16.85 7.15 -7.76
CA ARG A 4 -16.59 7.14 -9.20
C ARG A 4 -16.60 5.73 -9.78
N VAL A 5 -16.06 4.76 -9.04
CA VAL A 5 -15.93 3.39 -9.57
C VAL A 5 -17.19 2.57 -9.34
N GLY A 6 -17.97 2.86 -8.28
CA GLY A 6 -19.19 2.13 -7.96
C GLY A 6 -18.93 0.63 -7.86
N ASP A 7 -19.66 -0.16 -8.65
CA ASP A 7 -19.55 -1.62 -8.68
C ASP A 7 -18.55 -2.14 -9.72
N ARG A 8 -17.83 -1.25 -10.39
CA ARG A 8 -16.86 -1.67 -11.40
C ARG A 8 -15.70 -2.40 -10.75
N PRO A 9 -15.17 -3.46 -11.40
CA PRO A 9 -13.96 -4.11 -10.89
C PRO A 9 -12.77 -3.14 -10.94
N VAL A 10 -11.97 -3.16 -9.86
CA VAL A 10 -10.85 -2.26 -9.70
C VAL A 10 -9.57 -3.07 -9.53
N PHE A 11 -8.52 -2.69 -10.25
CA PHE A 11 -7.16 -3.14 -9.97
C PHE A 11 -6.44 -2.02 -9.23
N LEU A 12 -5.89 -2.34 -8.04
CA LEU A 12 -5.21 -1.36 -7.22
C LEU A 12 -3.70 -1.66 -7.18
N SER A 13 -2.92 -0.70 -7.62
CA SER A 13 -1.46 -0.77 -7.51
C SER A 13 -1.00 0.16 -6.39
N PHE A 14 -0.32 -0.40 -5.39
CA PHE A 14 0.22 0.37 -4.28
C PHE A 14 1.74 0.47 -4.45
N ASP A 15 2.21 1.69 -4.70
CA ASP A 15 3.62 1.98 -4.79
C ASP A 15 4.16 2.28 -3.39
N ILE A 16 5.20 1.55 -2.95
CA ILE A 16 5.72 1.69 -1.61
C ILE A 16 6.32 3.08 -1.34
N ASP A 17 6.70 3.81 -2.37
CA ASP A 17 7.23 5.17 -2.21
C ASP A 17 6.15 6.20 -1.87
N PHE A 18 4.87 5.80 -1.85
CA PHE A 18 3.78 6.57 -1.24
C PHE A 18 4.09 6.87 0.23
N LEU A 19 4.83 5.97 0.88
CA LEU A 19 5.25 6.15 2.27
C LEU A 19 6.51 7.01 2.33
N ASP A 20 6.61 7.83 3.39
CA ASP A 20 7.83 8.58 3.65
C ASP A 20 9.01 7.63 3.89
N PRO A 21 10.24 7.96 3.43
CA PRO A 21 11.40 7.11 3.65
C PRO A 21 11.71 6.84 5.12
N ALA A 22 11.19 7.65 6.04
CA ALA A 22 11.31 7.38 7.49
C ALA A 22 10.62 6.06 7.85
N PHE A 23 9.60 5.65 7.10
CA PHE A 23 8.83 4.43 7.32
C PHE A 23 9.17 3.32 6.34
N ALA A 24 9.52 3.68 5.12
CA ALA A 24 9.80 2.74 4.05
C ALA A 24 10.98 3.21 3.19
N PRO A 25 12.22 3.06 3.67
CA PRO A 25 13.40 3.48 2.92
C PRO A 25 13.78 2.53 1.78
N GLY A 26 13.28 1.30 1.78
CA GLY A 26 13.66 0.25 0.84
C GLY A 26 13.03 0.38 -0.53
N THR A 27 13.27 1.50 -1.20
CA THR A 27 12.83 1.76 -2.56
C THR A 27 13.92 2.51 -3.33
N GLY A 28 13.94 2.34 -4.64
CA GLY A 28 14.87 3.05 -5.50
C GLY A 28 14.47 4.49 -5.78
N THR A 29 13.24 4.89 -5.44
CA THR A 29 12.67 6.21 -5.75
C THR A 29 11.99 6.84 -4.53
N PRO A 30 12.74 7.04 -3.41
CA PRO A 30 12.11 7.58 -2.19
C PRO A 30 11.63 9.01 -2.40
N GLU A 31 10.47 9.33 -1.83
CA GLU A 31 9.85 10.65 -1.88
C GLU A 31 9.73 11.20 -0.47
N VAL A 32 10.37 12.34 -0.20
CA VAL A 32 10.26 13.00 1.10
C VAL A 32 8.86 13.60 1.29
N ALA A 33 8.48 13.80 2.56
CA ALA A 33 7.16 14.31 2.94
C ALA A 33 6.00 13.41 2.48
N GLY A 34 6.24 12.11 2.41
CA GLY A 34 5.21 11.11 2.12
C GLY A 34 4.37 10.78 3.35
N PHE A 35 3.53 9.78 3.21
CA PHE A 35 2.61 9.37 4.27
C PHE A 35 3.25 8.37 5.22
N SER A 36 2.76 8.32 6.47
CA SER A 36 3.14 7.28 7.41
C SER A 36 2.47 5.97 7.04
N THR A 37 2.99 4.87 7.58
CA THR A 37 2.36 3.55 7.41
C THR A 37 0.94 3.55 7.97
N ALA A 38 0.73 4.18 9.14
CA ALA A 38 -0.59 4.27 9.76
C ALA A 38 -1.58 5.02 8.88
N GLU A 39 -1.17 6.13 8.28
CA GLU A 39 -2.01 6.89 7.35
C GLU A 39 -2.37 6.07 6.11
N ALA A 40 -1.39 5.35 5.55
CA ALA A 40 -1.63 4.50 4.39
C ALA A 40 -2.63 3.38 4.69
N LEU A 41 -2.50 2.72 5.84
CA LEU A 41 -3.43 1.66 6.24
C LEU A 41 -4.84 2.22 6.47
N THR A 42 -4.95 3.40 7.07
CA THR A 42 -6.24 4.07 7.25
C THR A 42 -6.90 4.37 5.91
N PHE A 43 -6.12 4.87 4.95
CA PHE A 43 -6.61 5.12 3.59
C PHE A 43 -7.13 3.84 2.94
N LEU A 44 -6.36 2.76 3.02
CA LEU A 44 -6.76 1.49 2.42
C LEU A 44 -8.05 0.95 3.05
N ARG A 45 -8.18 1.04 4.37
CA ARG A 45 -9.39 0.60 5.07
C ARG A 45 -10.62 1.42 4.68
N ALA A 46 -10.42 2.69 4.32
CA ALA A 46 -11.50 3.54 3.83
C ALA A 46 -12.03 3.11 2.45
N LEU A 47 -11.29 2.26 1.73
CA LEU A 47 -11.72 1.70 0.44
C LEU A 47 -12.60 0.46 0.60
N ARG A 48 -12.95 0.07 1.81
CA ARG A 48 -13.82 -1.08 2.06
C ARG A 48 -15.12 -0.94 1.27
N GLY A 49 -15.48 -2.00 0.58
CA GLY A 49 -16.67 -2.05 -0.27
C GLY A 49 -16.39 -1.86 -1.75
N ILE A 50 -15.17 -1.48 -2.15
CA ILE A 50 -14.84 -1.48 -3.58
C ILE A 50 -14.71 -2.92 -4.08
N ARG A 51 -15.00 -3.12 -5.36
CA ARG A 51 -14.87 -4.42 -6.01
C ARG A 51 -13.44 -4.60 -6.49
N LEU A 52 -12.61 -5.21 -5.65
CA LEU A 52 -11.19 -5.40 -5.95
C LEU A 52 -10.99 -6.65 -6.80
N ALA A 53 -10.63 -6.46 -8.07
CA ALA A 53 -10.36 -7.56 -8.99
C ALA A 53 -8.94 -8.08 -8.85
N GLY A 54 -8.01 -7.20 -8.49
CA GLY A 54 -6.61 -7.57 -8.25
C GLY A 54 -5.86 -6.41 -7.65
N ALA A 55 -4.66 -6.69 -7.17
CA ALA A 55 -3.81 -5.66 -6.57
C ALA A 55 -2.34 -6.10 -6.62
N ASP A 56 -1.45 -5.11 -6.54
CA ASP A 56 -0.04 -5.37 -6.33
C ASP A 56 0.58 -4.33 -5.40
N VAL A 57 1.77 -4.65 -4.90
CA VAL A 57 2.61 -3.72 -4.15
C VAL A 57 3.96 -3.68 -4.89
N VAL A 58 4.35 -2.50 -5.32
CA VAL A 58 5.48 -2.32 -6.22
C VAL A 58 6.57 -1.43 -5.62
N GLU A 59 7.72 -1.40 -6.26
CA GLU A 59 8.87 -0.54 -5.94
C GLU A 59 9.54 -0.85 -4.61
N VAL A 60 9.33 -2.01 -4.02
CA VAL A 60 10.09 -2.47 -2.85
C VAL A 60 11.46 -2.92 -3.33
N SER A 61 12.51 -2.33 -2.77
CA SER A 61 13.90 -2.67 -3.09
C SER A 61 14.63 -3.03 -1.80
N PRO A 62 14.74 -4.32 -1.48
CA PRO A 62 15.32 -4.76 -0.20
C PRO A 62 16.75 -4.30 0.04
N VAL A 63 17.53 -4.07 -1.03
CA VAL A 63 18.91 -3.62 -0.93
C VAL A 63 19.03 -2.25 -0.26
N TYR A 64 17.98 -1.43 -0.33
CA TYR A 64 17.93 -0.11 0.29
C TYR A 64 17.21 -0.10 1.62
N ASP A 65 16.71 -1.26 2.09
CA ASP A 65 15.96 -1.32 3.33
C ASP A 65 16.89 -1.18 4.55
N GLY A 66 16.31 -0.70 5.65
CA GLY A 66 17.04 -0.49 6.89
C GLY A 66 17.11 -1.74 7.76
N PRO A 67 17.80 -1.63 8.91
CA PRO A 67 17.81 -2.71 9.90
C PRO A 67 16.40 -3.08 10.33
N GLY A 68 16.12 -4.39 10.45
CA GLY A 68 14.79 -4.88 10.78
C GLY A 68 13.83 -4.91 9.59
N GLN A 69 14.28 -4.45 8.42
CA GLN A 69 13.52 -4.49 7.18
C GLN A 69 12.14 -3.82 7.28
N PRO A 70 12.08 -2.53 7.69
CA PRO A 70 10.80 -1.85 7.89
C PRO A 70 9.97 -1.74 6.62
N THR A 71 10.61 -1.59 5.44
CA THR A 71 9.89 -1.50 4.17
C THR A 71 9.23 -2.83 3.82
N ALA A 72 9.95 -3.94 4.00
CA ALA A 72 9.39 -5.27 3.76
C ALA A 72 8.20 -5.53 4.68
N LEU A 73 8.30 -5.13 5.96
CA LEU A 73 7.21 -5.26 6.92
C LEU A 73 6.02 -4.39 6.52
N ALA A 74 6.26 -3.14 6.10
CA ALA A 74 5.22 -2.24 5.64
C ALA A 74 4.51 -2.83 4.41
N ALA A 75 5.27 -3.34 3.44
CA ALA A 75 4.72 -3.97 2.25
C ALA A 75 3.86 -5.19 2.60
N ALA A 76 4.30 -6.00 3.54
CA ALA A 76 3.54 -7.16 4.01
C ALA A 76 2.21 -6.74 4.64
N ASN A 77 2.21 -5.67 5.43
CA ASN A 77 0.98 -5.14 6.04
C ASN A 77 0.03 -4.57 5.01
N VAL A 78 0.55 -3.86 4.01
CA VAL A 78 -0.27 -3.35 2.90
C VAL A 78 -0.89 -4.52 2.14
N ALA A 79 -0.10 -5.55 1.83
CA ALA A 79 -0.63 -6.74 1.14
C ALA A 79 -1.73 -7.42 1.96
N TYR A 80 -1.56 -7.51 3.27
CA TYR A 80 -2.58 -8.06 4.16
C TYR A 80 -3.88 -7.25 4.09
N GLU A 81 -3.79 -5.92 4.13
CA GLU A 81 -4.96 -5.05 4.04
C GLU A 81 -5.67 -5.21 2.68
N LEU A 82 -4.91 -5.37 1.59
CA LEU A 82 -5.48 -5.60 0.27
C LEU A 82 -6.22 -6.94 0.21
N LEU A 83 -5.66 -7.98 0.82
CA LEU A 83 -6.34 -9.27 0.92
C LEU A 83 -7.62 -9.16 1.75
N ALA A 84 -7.59 -8.39 2.84
CA ALA A 84 -8.77 -8.16 3.66
C ALA A 84 -9.87 -7.43 2.89
N LEU A 85 -9.50 -6.41 2.10
CA LEU A 85 -10.46 -5.71 1.24
C LEU A 85 -11.12 -6.67 0.24
N ARG A 86 -10.33 -7.55 -0.35
CA ARG A 86 -10.82 -8.56 -1.28
C ARG A 86 -11.80 -9.52 -0.61
N ALA A 87 -11.47 -9.95 0.60
CA ALA A 87 -12.29 -10.91 1.35
C ALA A 87 -13.62 -10.31 1.82
N LEU A 88 -13.65 -8.99 2.02
CA LEU A 88 -14.83 -8.29 2.56
C LEU A 88 -15.77 -7.74 1.49
N GLN A 89 -15.44 -7.91 0.23
CA GLN A 89 -16.29 -7.40 -0.85
C GLN A 89 -17.46 -8.32 -1.18
#